data_4cd61eeafcaec934b921b7ee65fd2f40
#
_entry.id   4cd61eeafcaec934b921b7ee65fd2f40
#
_cell.length_a   1.000
_cell.length_b   1.000
_cell.length_c   1.000
_cell.angle_alpha   90.00
_cell.angle_beta   90.00
_cell.angle_gamma   90.00
#
_symmetry.space_group_name_H-M   'P 1'
#
loop_
_entity.id
_entity.type
_entity.pdbx_description
1 polymer ?
#
loop_
_entity_poly.entity_id
_entity_poly.type
_entity_poly.pdbx_seq_one_letter_code
_entity_poly.pdbx_strand_id
1 'polypeptide(L)'
;LEGEMMEWLGGESDPPCTTKEGASLLLLRPARYKLGTVEKEDWLRLIAWHGARATSEWPSDNDTDKPGHGAVAIIVDRTCSGVRNQDPRLLRFLLPPLIRHYPASLHRAYVGPVNYVFYGIWAVATLILPRRVAGRFMLLRGSDWKAQLRRELGPEVSARLPENLREGDG
;
A
#
# COMPACT_ATOMS: atom_id res chain seq x y z
N LEU A 1 0.98 13.91 -8.46
CA LEU A 1 0.55 12.54 -8.13
C LEU A 1 0.84 12.21 -6.68
N GLU A 2 1.99 12.64 -6.18
CA GLU A 2 2.32 12.61 -4.78
C GLU A 2 1.38 13.56 -4.04
N GLY A 3 0.97 13.28 -2.84
CA GLY A 3 0.05 14.11 -2.06
C GLY A 3 -1.43 13.96 -2.42
N GLU A 4 -1.76 13.60 -3.67
CA GLU A 4 -3.15 13.33 -4.03
C GLU A 4 -3.51 11.85 -3.96
N MET A 5 -2.65 10.97 -4.47
CA MET A 5 -2.91 9.54 -4.57
C MET A 5 -2.10 8.70 -3.58
N MET A 6 -0.86 9.09 -3.31
CA MET A 6 0.06 8.41 -2.39
C MET A 6 0.51 9.35 -1.28
N GLU A 7 0.54 8.85 -0.06
CA GLU A 7 0.90 9.62 1.14
C GLU A 7 1.63 8.71 2.13
N TRP A 8 2.82 9.14 2.57
CA TRP A 8 3.50 8.52 3.69
C TRP A 8 2.82 8.90 5.00
N LEU A 9 2.43 7.90 5.78
CA LEU A 9 1.84 8.16 7.09
C LEU A 9 2.93 8.55 8.08
N GLY A 10 2.74 9.73 8.71
CA GLY A 10 3.71 10.35 9.61
C GLY A 10 4.31 11.66 9.09
N GLY A 11 4.08 12.00 7.80
CA GLY A 11 4.52 13.27 7.21
C GLY A 11 6.04 13.38 7.03
N GLU A 12 6.50 14.55 6.55
CA GLU A 12 7.93 14.86 6.36
C GLU A 12 8.63 15.28 7.66
N SER A 13 7.87 15.79 8.64
CA SER A 13 8.37 16.35 9.89
C SER A 13 8.25 15.43 11.11
N ASP A 14 7.42 14.39 11.02
CA ASP A 14 7.26 13.39 12.08
C ASP A 14 8.02 12.11 11.74
N PRO A 15 8.45 11.32 12.73
CA PRO A 15 8.98 10.00 12.45
C PRO A 15 7.95 9.19 11.67
N PRO A 16 8.37 8.41 10.67
CA PRO A 16 7.45 7.66 9.83
C PRO A 16 6.59 6.74 10.68
N CYS A 17 5.32 6.64 10.33
CA CYS A 17 4.44 5.66 10.94
C CYS A 17 4.87 4.27 10.46
N THR A 18 5.26 3.41 11.38
CA THR A 18 5.70 2.04 11.07
C THR A 18 4.75 1.01 11.65
N THR A 19 4.66 -0.15 11.01
CA THR A 19 3.97 -1.31 11.57
C THR A 19 4.70 -1.82 12.82
N LYS A 20 4.08 -2.75 13.55
CA LYS A 20 4.73 -3.42 14.69
C LYS A 20 6.04 -4.10 14.28
N GLU A 21 6.12 -4.56 13.04
CA GLU A 21 7.29 -5.22 12.46
C GLU A 21 8.32 -4.23 11.89
N GLY A 22 8.09 -2.91 12.01
CA GLY A 22 9.02 -1.87 11.59
C GLY A 22 8.92 -1.45 10.12
N ALA A 23 7.93 -1.92 9.37
CA ALA A 23 7.74 -1.50 7.99
C ALA A 23 7.05 -0.13 7.91
N SER A 24 7.56 0.75 7.06
CA SER A 24 7.00 2.10 6.87
C SER A 24 5.66 2.05 6.15
N LEU A 25 4.70 2.86 6.59
CA LEU A 25 3.33 2.84 6.08
C LEU A 25 3.11 3.87 4.98
N LEU A 26 2.72 3.38 3.80
CA LEU A 26 2.30 4.17 2.64
C LEU A 26 0.80 4.01 2.42
N LEU A 27 0.07 5.11 2.35
CA LEU A 27 -1.34 5.13 2.00
C LEU A 27 -1.51 5.42 0.51
N LEU A 28 -2.25 4.56 -0.17
CA LEU A 28 -2.60 4.67 -1.59
C LEU A 28 -4.11 4.80 -1.73
N ARG A 29 -4.57 5.85 -2.42
CA ARG A 29 -5.99 6.14 -2.70
C ARG A 29 -6.28 6.03 -4.21
N PRO A 30 -6.63 4.86 -4.74
CA PRO A 30 -6.89 4.67 -6.17
C PRO A 30 -8.03 5.52 -6.71
N ALA A 31 -8.99 5.93 -5.88
CA ALA A 31 -10.10 6.79 -6.29
C ALA A 31 -9.64 8.15 -6.87
N ARG A 32 -8.44 8.59 -6.51
CA ARG A 32 -7.83 9.82 -7.02
C ARG A 32 -7.07 9.64 -8.35
N TYR A 33 -6.90 8.39 -8.77
CA TYR A 33 -6.28 8.07 -10.06
C TYR A 33 -7.30 8.15 -11.18
N LYS A 34 -6.93 8.82 -12.27
CA LYS A 34 -7.69 8.83 -13.53
C LYS A 34 -6.93 7.99 -14.55
N LEU A 35 -7.64 7.02 -15.13
CA LEU A 35 -7.08 6.10 -16.12
C LEU A 35 -6.46 6.88 -17.30
N GLY A 36 -5.22 6.55 -17.65
CA GLY A 36 -4.53 7.13 -18.79
C GLY A 36 -3.94 8.53 -18.57
N THR A 37 -3.97 9.08 -17.34
CA THR A 37 -3.38 10.40 -17.04
C THR A 37 -1.91 10.35 -16.68
N VAL A 38 -1.36 9.15 -16.47
CA VAL A 38 0.02 8.96 -16.03
C VAL A 38 0.70 7.97 -16.97
N GLU A 39 1.82 8.37 -17.50
CA GLU A 39 2.64 7.52 -18.36
C GLU A 39 3.34 6.42 -17.56
N LYS A 40 3.70 5.34 -18.23
CA LYS A 40 4.38 4.19 -17.63
C LYS A 40 5.69 4.60 -16.94
N GLU A 41 6.43 5.47 -17.57
CA GLU A 41 7.73 5.97 -17.09
C GLU A 41 7.60 6.74 -15.79
N ASP A 42 6.54 7.52 -15.65
CA ASP A 42 6.28 8.29 -14.43
C ASP A 42 5.87 7.36 -13.28
N TRP A 43 5.12 6.31 -13.57
CA TRP A 43 4.84 5.26 -12.59
C TRP A 43 6.12 4.56 -12.11
N LEU A 44 7.02 4.23 -13.02
CA LEU A 44 8.29 3.58 -12.66
C LEU A 44 9.19 4.51 -11.84
N ARG A 45 9.23 5.81 -12.19
CA ARG A 45 9.95 6.84 -11.40
C ARG A 45 9.37 6.97 -9.99
N LEU A 46 8.05 7.04 -9.87
CA LEU A 46 7.36 7.14 -8.58
C LEU A 46 7.67 5.94 -7.68
N ILE A 47 7.62 4.73 -8.24
CA ILE A 47 7.96 3.51 -7.51
C ILE A 47 9.43 3.49 -7.10
N ALA A 48 10.35 3.88 -7.99
CA ALA A 48 11.77 3.95 -7.68
C ALA A 48 12.04 4.96 -6.57
N TRP A 49 11.38 6.12 -6.61
CA TRP A 49 11.51 7.15 -5.58
C TRP A 49 11.00 6.67 -4.22
N HIS A 50 9.79 6.09 -4.16
CA HIS A 50 9.25 5.53 -2.92
C HIS A 50 10.07 4.35 -2.40
N GLY A 51 10.59 3.50 -3.29
CA GLY A 51 11.47 2.40 -2.92
C GLY A 51 12.80 2.88 -2.32
N ALA A 52 13.42 3.89 -2.94
CA ALA A 52 14.65 4.51 -2.43
C ALA A 52 14.40 5.18 -1.07
N ARG A 53 13.32 5.93 -0.93
CA ARG A 53 12.96 6.58 0.33
C ARG A 53 12.74 5.59 1.47
N ALA A 54 12.06 4.48 1.21
CA ALA A 54 11.84 3.44 2.22
C ALA A 54 13.12 2.78 2.72
N THR A 55 14.18 2.77 1.89
CA THR A 55 15.45 2.10 2.21
C THR A 55 16.55 3.02 2.71
N SER A 56 16.51 4.32 2.40
CA SER A 56 17.65 5.22 2.61
C SER A 56 17.41 6.37 3.58
N GLU A 57 16.18 6.83 3.76
CA GLU A 57 15.93 8.11 4.42
C GLU A 57 15.48 8.01 5.86
N TRP A 58 15.12 6.82 6.35
CA TRP A 58 14.71 6.73 7.73
C TRP A 58 15.83 6.21 8.61
N PRO A 59 16.33 7.09 9.51
CA PRO A 59 17.32 6.65 10.48
C PRO A 59 16.72 5.45 11.22
N SER A 60 17.45 4.38 11.18
CA SER A 60 17.17 3.25 12.03
C SER A 60 17.36 3.74 13.46
N ASP A 61 16.28 4.08 14.15
CA ASP A 61 16.30 3.88 15.58
C ASP A 61 16.74 2.45 15.81
N ASN A 62 17.54 2.22 16.81
CA ASN A 62 18.31 1.05 17.18
C ASN A 62 17.65 -0.35 17.04
N ASP A 63 16.61 -0.49 16.24
CA ASP A 63 15.74 -1.66 16.09
C ASP A 63 15.83 -2.26 14.67
N THR A 64 17.08 -2.36 14.15
CA THR A 64 17.37 -2.97 12.84
C THR A 64 16.98 -4.44 12.76
N ASP A 65 16.69 -5.07 13.90
CA ASP A 65 16.36 -6.49 14.00
C ASP A 65 14.89 -6.81 13.67
N LYS A 66 14.05 -5.80 13.48
CA LYS A 66 12.65 -6.04 13.10
C LYS A 66 12.54 -6.53 11.65
N PRO A 67 11.72 -7.56 11.40
CA PRO A 67 11.61 -8.20 10.08
C PRO A 67 11.06 -7.29 8.97
N GLY A 68 10.45 -6.15 9.32
CA GLY A 68 9.93 -5.15 8.38
C GLY A 68 10.85 -3.95 8.17
N HIS A 69 12.01 -3.91 8.84
CA HIS A 69 12.94 -2.79 8.70
C HIS A 69 13.40 -2.60 7.25
N GLY A 70 13.33 -1.37 6.73
CA GLY A 70 13.67 -1.08 5.34
C GLY A 70 12.63 -1.56 4.31
N ALA A 71 11.45 -2.01 4.76
CA ALA A 71 10.35 -2.41 3.90
C ALA A 71 9.15 -1.47 4.03
N VAL A 72 8.22 -1.57 3.08
CA VAL A 72 6.99 -0.77 3.00
C VAL A 72 5.78 -1.66 3.25
N ALA A 73 4.89 -1.22 4.12
CA ALA A 73 3.54 -1.72 4.21
C ALA A 73 2.60 -0.72 3.52
N ILE A 74 1.75 -1.21 2.62
CA ILE A 74 0.87 -0.36 1.81
C ILE A 74 -0.58 -0.53 2.29
N ILE A 75 -1.24 0.58 2.59
CA ILE A 75 -2.69 0.61 2.79
C ILE A 75 -3.31 1.11 1.48
N VAL A 76 -4.12 0.29 0.83
CA VAL A 76 -4.85 0.65 -0.39
C VAL A 76 -6.30 0.94 0.00
N ASP A 77 -6.60 2.22 0.21
CA ASP A 77 -7.96 2.70 0.49
C ASP A 77 -8.73 2.79 -0.83
N ARG A 78 -9.60 1.80 -1.06
CA ARG A 78 -10.44 1.71 -2.25
C ARG A 78 -11.81 2.34 -2.08
N THR A 79 -12.06 3.07 -1.00
CA THR A 79 -13.30 3.84 -0.81
C THR A 79 -13.52 4.76 -2.01
N CYS A 80 -14.72 4.78 -2.56
CA CYS A 80 -15.07 5.51 -3.79
C CYS A 80 -14.27 5.09 -5.05
N SER A 81 -13.50 4.01 -5.01
CA SER A 81 -12.77 3.51 -6.18
C SER A 81 -13.65 2.59 -7.02
N GLY A 82 -13.84 2.93 -8.28
CA GLY A 82 -14.60 2.16 -9.26
C GLY A 82 -13.72 1.54 -10.34
N VAL A 83 -14.36 0.94 -11.35
CA VAL A 83 -13.66 0.35 -12.51
C VAL A 83 -12.81 1.40 -13.25
N ARG A 84 -13.24 2.66 -13.26
CA ARG A 84 -12.53 3.78 -13.90
C ARG A 84 -11.19 4.13 -13.25
N ASN A 85 -10.96 3.68 -12.01
CA ASN A 85 -9.72 3.91 -11.28
C ASN A 85 -8.79 2.68 -11.33
N GLN A 86 -9.19 1.65 -12.07
CA GLN A 86 -8.44 0.39 -12.15
C GLN A 86 -7.88 0.26 -13.57
N ASP A 87 -6.55 0.30 -13.68
CA ASP A 87 -5.86 0.02 -14.91
C ASP A 87 -5.19 -1.38 -14.83
N PRO A 88 -5.77 -2.41 -15.46
CA PRO A 88 -5.18 -3.74 -15.43
C PRO A 88 -3.79 -3.77 -16.10
N ARG A 89 -3.47 -2.79 -16.95
CA ARG A 89 -2.15 -2.66 -17.57
C ARG A 89 -1.08 -2.33 -16.54
N LEU A 90 -1.44 -1.57 -15.46
CA LEU A 90 -0.53 -1.26 -14.37
C LEU A 90 0.04 -2.54 -13.73
N LEU A 91 -0.79 -3.55 -13.49
CA LEU A 91 -0.33 -4.82 -12.96
C LEU A 91 0.70 -5.47 -13.90
N ARG A 92 0.46 -5.42 -15.20
CA ARG A 92 1.34 -6.05 -16.20
C ARG A 92 2.71 -5.40 -16.32
N PHE A 93 2.80 -4.07 -16.19
CA PHE A 93 4.08 -3.38 -16.37
C PHE A 93 4.75 -2.92 -15.06
N LEU A 94 4.00 -2.76 -13.94
CA LEU A 94 4.60 -2.41 -12.65
C LEU A 94 5.08 -3.62 -11.85
N LEU A 95 4.35 -4.74 -11.91
CA LEU A 95 4.71 -5.91 -11.12
C LEU A 95 6.09 -6.49 -11.46
N PRO A 96 6.48 -6.69 -12.74
CA PRO A 96 7.78 -7.25 -13.05
C PRO A 96 8.96 -6.44 -12.48
N PRO A 97 9.04 -5.11 -12.66
CA PRO A 97 10.11 -4.31 -12.05
C PRO A 97 10.06 -4.34 -10.50
N LEU A 98 8.88 -4.27 -9.89
CA LEU A 98 8.75 -4.35 -8.44
C LEU A 98 9.28 -5.68 -7.88
N ILE A 99 8.94 -6.79 -8.51
CA ILE A 99 9.38 -8.12 -8.08
C ILE A 99 10.89 -8.28 -8.30
N ARG A 100 11.43 -7.73 -9.42
CA ARG A 100 12.83 -7.89 -9.79
C ARG A 100 13.78 -7.01 -8.99
N HIS A 101 13.42 -5.74 -8.79
CA HIS A 101 14.30 -4.74 -8.18
C HIS A 101 14.04 -4.53 -6.69
N TYR A 102 12.83 -4.84 -6.22
CA TYR A 102 12.43 -4.64 -4.83
C TYR A 102 11.78 -5.90 -4.21
N PRO A 103 12.43 -7.07 -4.27
CA PRO A 103 11.81 -8.34 -3.86
C PRO A 103 11.48 -8.41 -2.37
N ALA A 104 12.17 -7.63 -1.54
CA ALA A 104 11.99 -7.58 -0.10
C ALA A 104 11.23 -6.32 0.37
N SER A 105 11.07 -5.31 -0.49
CA SER A 105 10.55 -3.98 -0.09
C SER A 105 9.08 -3.98 0.28
N LEU A 106 8.26 -4.89 -0.24
CA LEU A 106 6.88 -5.00 0.20
C LEU A 106 6.80 -5.92 1.41
N HIS A 107 6.52 -5.36 2.59
CA HIS A 107 6.24 -6.13 3.79
C HIS A 107 4.83 -6.71 3.73
N ARG A 108 3.82 -5.85 3.61
CA ARG A 108 2.41 -6.23 3.51
C ARG A 108 1.60 -5.19 2.73
N ALA A 109 0.53 -5.62 2.06
CA ALA A 109 -0.44 -4.73 1.44
C ALA A 109 -1.85 -5.02 2.00
N TYR A 110 -2.45 -4.03 2.64
CA TYR A 110 -3.81 -4.05 3.16
C TYR A 110 -4.73 -3.41 2.12
N VAL A 111 -5.61 -4.18 1.50
CA VAL A 111 -6.45 -3.70 0.40
C VAL A 111 -7.92 -3.72 0.81
N GLY A 112 -8.54 -2.57 0.94
CA GLY A 112 -9.94 -2.45 1.34
C GLY A 112 -10.63 -1.17 0.88
N PRO A 113 -11.96 -1.18 0.81
CA PRO A 113 -12.83 -2.34 0.81
C PRO A 113 -12.72 -3.15 -0.49
N VAL A 114 -12.81 -4.48 -0.41
CA VAL A 114 -12.84 -5.32 -1.61
C VAL A 114 -14.25 -5.82 -1.89
N ASN A 115 -14.65 -5.76 -3.16
CA ASN A 115 -15.92 -6.24 -3.67
C ASN A 115 -15.72 -7.42 -4.64
N TYR A 116 -16.81 -8.03 -5.09
CA TYR A 116 -16.76 -9.19 -5.99
C TYR A 116 -16.02 -8.92 -7.31
N VAL A 117 -16.12 -7.69 -7.86
CA VAL A 117 -15.40 -7.31 -9.08
C VAL A 117 -13.90 -7.33 -8.84
N PHE A 118 -13.45 -6.79 -7.69
CA PHE A 118 -12.04 -6.83 -7.32
C PHE A 118 -11.54 -8.26 -7.14
N TYR A 119 -12.37 -9.16 -6.60
CA TYR A 119 -11.99 -10.57 -6.50
C TYR A 119 -11.71 -11.22 -7.85
N GLY A 120 -12.50 -10.91 -8.87
CA GLY A 120 -12.23 -11.37 -10.22
C GLY A 120 -10.88 -10.88 -10.75
N ILE A 121 -10.59 -9.59 -10.56
CA ILE A 121 -9.30 -8.98 -10.94
C ILE A 121 -8.15 -9.61 -10.14
N TRP A 122 -8.35 -9.80 -8.84
CA TRP A 122 -7.35 -10.41 -7.95
C TRP A 122 -7.06 -11.86 -8.33
N ALA A 123 -8.08 -12.65 -8.66
CA ALA A 123 -7.90 -14.02 -9.13
C ALA A 123 -6.98 -14.09 -10.36
N VAL A 124 -7.16 -13.17 -11.32
CA VAL A 124 -6.27 -13.07 -12.49
C VAL A 124 -4.87 -12.61 -12.06
N ALA A 125 -4.76 -11.62 -11.19
CA ALA A 125 -3.47 -11.14 -10.69
C ALA A 125 -2.65 -12.25 -10.00
N THR A 126 -3.30 -13.12 -9.23
CA THR A 126 -2.63 -14.23 -8.53
C THR A 126 -2.04 -15.29 -9.46
N LEU A 127 -2.49 -15.38 -10.72
CA LEU A 127 -1.90 -16.26 -11.72
C LEU A 127 -0.52 -15.76 -12.19
N ILE A 128 -0.29 -14.45 -12.09
CA ILE A 128 0.93 -13.79 -12.55
C ILE A 128 1.91 -13.57 -11.39
N LEU A 129 1.37 -13.35 -10.18
CA LEU A 129 2.14 -13.06 -8.98
C LEU A 129 2.82 -14.32 -8.42
N PRO A 130 4.12 -14.24 -8.05
CA PRO A 130 4.72 -15.29 -7.24
C PRO A 130 3.94 -15.50 -5.94
N ARG A 131 3.76 -16.74 -5.51
CA ARG A 131 2.99 -17.09 -4.29
C ARG A 131 3.43 -16.31 -3.06
N ARG A 132 4.75 -16.09 -2.89
CA ARG A 132 5.30 -15.31 -1.77
C ARG A 132 4.86 -13.84 -1.79
N VAL A 133 4.65 -13.27 -2.99
CA VAL A 133 4.18 -11.88 -3.14
C VAL A 133 2.68 -11.84 -2.93
N ALA A 134 1.93 -12.73 -3.54
CA ALA A 134 0.47 -12.83 -3.34
C ALA A 134 0.10 -13.02 -1.87
N GLY A 135 0.87 -13.79 -1.11
CA GLY A 135 0.66 -14.00 0.33
C GLY A 135 0.90 -12.77 1.21
N ARG A 136 1.49 -11.69 0.67
CA ARG A 136 1.66 -10.42 1.38
C ARG A 136 0.43 -9.50 1.28
N PHE A 137 -0.54 -9.84 0.44
CA PHE A 137 -1.77 -9.07 0.30
C PHE A 137 -2.84 -9.59 1.24
N MET A 138 -3.37 -8.68 2.04
CA MET A 138 -4.53 -8.90 2.91
C MET A 138 -5.73 -8.16 2.33
N LEU A 139 -6.73 -8.92 1.92
CA LEU A 139 -7.96 -8.38 1.34
C LEU A 139 -9.00 -8.16 2.44
N LEU A 140 -9.33 -6.90 2.71
CA LEU A 140 -10.25 -6.47 3.75
C LEU A 140 -11.66 -6.29 3.15
N ARG A 141 -12.64 -6.96 3.76
CA ARG A 141 -14.00 -7.12 3.19
C ARG A 141 -15.06 -6.41 4.01
N GLY A 142 -16.18 -6.14 3.34
CA GLY A 142 -17.38 -5.65 4.00
C GLY A 142 -17.29 -4.19 4.44
N SER A 143 -18.31 -3.73 5.12
CA SER A 143 -18.39 -2.38 5.69
C SER A 143 -17.44 -2.19 6.87
N ASP A 144 -17.06 -3.26 7.54
CA ASP A 144 -16.15 -3.23 8.68
C ASP A 144 -14.65 -3.34 8.32
N TRP A 145 -14.28 -3.18 7.04
CA TRP A 145 -12.91 -3.30 6.56
C TRP A 145 -11.91 -2.39 7.30
N LYS A 146 -12.35 -1.19 7.71
CA LYS A 146 -11.53 -0.28 8.51
C LYS A 146 -11.27 -0.82 9.92
N ALA A 147 -12.27 -1.48 10.52
CA ALA A 147 -12.09 -2.14 11.80
C ALA A 147 -11.13 -3.33 11.70
N GLN A 148 -11.20 -4.09 10.60
CA GLN A 148 -10.24 -5.15 10.29
C GLN A 148 -8.83 -4.57 10.15
N LEU A 149 -8.66 -3.48 9.37
CA LEU A 149 -7.38 -2.78 9.18
C LEU A 149 -6.78 -2.35 10.53
N ARG A 150 -7.57 -1.67 11.38
CA ARG A 150 -7.11 -1.21 12.70
C ARG A 150 -6.69 -2.37 13.61
N ARG A 151 -7.39 -3.50 13.54
CA ARG A 151 -7.04 -4.71 14.32
C ARG A 151 -5.66 -5.26 13.90
N GLU A 152 -5.39 -5.29 12.60
CA GLU A 152 -4.12 -5.75 12.05
C GLU A 152 -2.95 -4.81 12.39
N LEU A 153 -3.16 -3.50 12.24
CA LEU A 153 -2.13 -2.50 12.52
C LEU A 153 -1.87 -2.29 14.01
N GLY A 154 -2.87 -2.53 14.84
CA GLY A 154 -2.83 -2.29 16.29
C GLY A 154 -3.17 -0.85 16.69
N PRO A 155 -3.38 -0.59 17.99
CA PRO A 155 -3.92 0.67 18.48
C PRO A 155 -3.01 1.87 18.25
N GLU A 156 -1.71 1.72 18.45
CA GLU A 156 -0.73 2.81 18.28
C GLU A 156 -0.69 3.35 16.85
N VAL A 157 -0.58 2.45 15.89
CA VAL A 157 -0.57 2.80 14.45
C VAL A 157 -1.92 3.34 14.03
N SER A 158 -3.01 2.73 14.52
CA SER A 158 -4.38 3.15 14.19
C SER A 158 -4.69 4.57 14.64
N ALA A 159 -4.13 5.03 15.77
CA ALA A 159 -4.29 6.40 16.25
C ALA A 159 -3.66 7.44 15.31
N ARG A 160 -2.67 7.05 14.52
CA ARG A 160 -1.95 7.91 13.55
C ARG A 160 -2.53 7.86 12.13
N LEU A 161 -3.53 7.01 11.89
CA LEU A 161 -4.22 6.97 10.60
C LEU A 161 -4.99 8.27 10.35
N PRO A 162 -5.18 8.68 9.08
CA PRO A 162 -6.10 9.74 8.72
C PRO A 162 -7.50 9.50 9.27
N GLU A 163 -8.23 10.58 9.58
CA GLU A 163 -9.54 10.54 10.23
C GLU A 163 -10.53 9.61 9.50
N ASN A 164 -10.56 9.69 8.17
CA ASN A 164 -11.41 8.82 7.33
C ASN A 164 -11.13 7.32 7.46
N LEU A 165 -9.98 6.92 8.00
CA LEU A 165 -9.62 5.52 8.28
C LEU A 165 -9.74 5.18 9.77
N ARG A 166 -9.75 6.19 10.65
CA ARG A 166 -9.94 6.02 12.10
C ARG A 166 -11.40 5.81 12.46
N GLU A 167 -12.29 6.59 11.83
CA GLU A 167 -13.71 6.52 12.09
C GLU A 167 -14.34 5.31 11.38
N GLY A 168 -15.26 4.64 12.07
CA GLY A 168 -16.13 3.65 11.46
C GLY A 168 -17.12 4.34 10.53
N ASP A 169 -17.50 3.70 9.45
CA ASP A 169 -18.67 4.12 8.68
C ASP A 169 -19.89 3.95 9.62
N GLY A 170 -20.46 5.09 10.07
CA GLY A 170 -21.65 5.12 10.90
C GLY A 170 -22.87 4.62 10.12
#